data_00b5a5fd23ad880a9a047882451935ac
#
_entry.id   00b5a5fd23ad880a9a047882451935ac
#
_cell.length_a   1.000
_cell.length_b   1.000
_cell.length_c   1.000
_cell.angle_alpha   90.00
_cell.angle_beta   90.00
_cell.angle_gamma   90.00
#
_symmetry.space_group_name_H-M   'P 1'
#
loop_
_entity.id
_entity.type
_entity.pdbx_description
1 polymer ?
#
loop_
_entity_poly.entity_id
_entity_poly.type
_entity_poly.pdbx_seq_one_letter_code
_entity_poly.pdbx_strand_id
1 'polypeptide(L)'
;MTNNSADARTDNRNVLLIEDEGEMCLLLNLILGQEDLNIEHVKSLAEADAYLEKKLPALILLDNRLPDGFGLDYLGHLKKKFPWIKVILISGVDAAAADLALELGADAFLSKPFTRARLLESVNALLN
;
A
#
# COMPACT_ATOMS: atom_id res chain seq x y z
N MET A 1 26.65 -5.84 -8.95
CA MET A 1 26.18 -5.65 -9.04
C MET A 1 25.41 -5.48 -9.22
N THR A 2 25.31 -5.41 -9.30
CA THR A 2 24.61 -5.19 -9.40
C THR A 2 23.74 -5.09 -9.72
N ASN A 3 23.43 -5.14 -10.11
CA ASN A 3 22.51 -4.88 -10.42
C ASN A 3 21.74 -4.16 -9.90
N ASN A 4 21.94 -3.69 -9.86
CA ASN A 4 21.48 -2.93 -9.03
C ASN A 4 20.48 -1.89 -9.27
N SER A 5 20.30 -1.04 -10.30
CA SER A 5 19.23 -0.11 -10.49
C SER A 5 17.89 -0.80 -10.57
N ALA A 6 17.86 -1.92 -11.18
CA ALA A 6 16.66 -2.74 -11.17
C ALA A 6 16.33 -3.19 -9.75
N ASP A 7 17.36 -3.48 -8.98
CA ASP A 7 17.18 -3.92 -7.61
C ASP A 7 16.63 -2.81 -6.72
N ALA A 8 17.02 -1.56 -6.96
CA ALA A 8 16.49 -0.45 -6.20
C ALA A 8 14.98 -0.31 -6.43
N ARG A 9 14.51 -0.58 -7.65
CA ARG A 9 13.11 -0.50 -7.99
C ARG A 9 12.33 -1.69 -7.40
N THR A 10 12.99 -2.80 -7.19
CA THR A 10 12.35 -4.02 -6.70
C THR A 10 12.74 -4.36 -5.26
N ASP A 11 13.29 -3.40 -4.52
CA ASP A 11 13.61 -3.61 -3.11
C ASP A 11 12.32 -3.92 -2.37
N ASN A 12 12.19 -5.16 -1.91
CA ASN A 12 10.96 -5.65 -1.29
C ASN A 12 10.80 -5.22 0.16
N ARG A 13 11.68 -4.34 0.63
CA ARG A 13 11.58 -3.83 2.00
C ARG A 13 10.97 -2.44 2.08
N ASN A 14 10.76 -1.79 0.95
CA ASN A 14 10.20 -0.44 0.92
C ASN A 14 8.69 -0.49 0.81
N VAL A 15 8.01 0.12 1.79
CA VAL A 15 6.55 0.14 1.87
C VAL A 15 6.09 1.59 1.95
N LEU A 16 5.14 1.94 1.11
CA LEU A 16 4.51 3.27 1.16
C LEU A 16 3.13 3.16 1.76
N LEU A 17 2.88 3.92 2.81
CA LEU A 17 1.53 4.04 3.39
C LEU A 17 0.87 5.28 2.81
N ILE A 18 -0.32 5.13 2.24
CA ILE A 18 -1.12 6.27 1.79
C ILE A 18 -2.32 6.33 2.72
N GLU A 19 -2.25 7.18 3.74
CA GLU A 19 -3.19 7.20 4.85
C GLU A 19 -3.16 8.58 5.51
N ASP A 20 -4.31 9.22 5.67
CA ASP A 20 -4.34 10.56 6.27
C ASP A 20 -4.68 10.57 7.77
N GLU A 21 -5.13 9.45 8.31
CA GLU A 21 -5.50 9.36 9.72
C GLU A 21 -4.27 9.03 10.56
N GLY A 22 -3.93 9.95 11.48
CA GLY A 22 -2.71 9.83 12.26
C GLY A 22 -2.65 8.58 13.13
N GLU A 23 -3.75 8.20 13.76
CA GLU A 23 -3.78 7.02 14.62
C GLU A 23 -3.55 5.75 13.83
N MET A 24 -4.17 5.65 12.66
CA MET A 24 -3.98 4.49 11.80
C MET A 24 -2.55 4.41 11.30
N CYS A 25 -1.99 5.55 10.91
CA CYS A 25 -0.61 5.62 10.45
C CYS A 25 0.35 5.17 11.56
N LEU A 26 0.12 5.64 12.78
CA LEU A 26 0.93 5.24 13.92
C LEU A 26 0.84 3.74 14.16
N LEU A 27 -0.36 3.20 14.13
CA LEU A 27 -0.58 1.76 14.33
C LEU A 27 0.14 0.94 13.27
N LEU A 28 0.01 1.33 12.01
CA LEU A 28 0.67 0.61 10.92
C LEU A 28 2.18 0.67 11.05
N ASN A 29 2.71 1.83 11.43
CA ASN A 29 4.15 1.98 11.66
C ASN A 29 4.64 1.11 12.81
N LEU A 30 3.88 1.02 13.90
CA LEU A 30 4.27 0.20 15.03
C LEU A 30 4.32 -1.28 14.66
N ILE A 31 3.33 -1.74 13.92
CA ILE A 31 3.26 -3.15 13.55
C ILE A 31 4.33 -3.48 12.51
N LEU A 32 4.39 -2.71 11.44
CA LEU A 32 5.28 -3.01 10.33
C LEU A 32 6.73 -2.68 10.62
N GLY A 33 6.97 -1.72 11.48
CA GLY A 33 8.34 -1.35 11.86
C GLY A 33 9.09 -2.45 12.55
N GLN A 34 8.38 -3.42 13.13
CA GLN A 34 9.00 -4.56 13.78
C GLN A 34 9.42 -5.64 12.79
N GLU A 35 9.04 -5.50 11.53
CA GLU A 35 9.29 -6.49 10.50
C GLU A 35 10.47 -6.15 9.59
N ASP A 36 11.31 -5.23 10.02
CA ASP A 36 12.50 -4.82 9.27
C ASP A 36 12.14 -4.28 7.88
N LEU A 37 11.09 -3.47 7.83
CA LEU A 37 10.63 -2.82 6.61
C LEU A 37 10.93 -1.33 6.66
N ASN A 38 11.21 -0.75 5.50
CA ASN A 38 11.39 0.70 5.38
C ASN A 38 10.04 1.31 5.03
N ILE A 39 9.45 2.01 6.01
CA ILE A 39 8.10 2.54 5.88
C ILE A 39 8.15 4.03 5.65
N GLU A 40 7.53 4.47 4.57
CA GLU A 40 7.33 5.88 4.31
C GLU A 40 5.84 6.17 4.19
N HIS A 41 5.46 7.40 4.43
CA HIS A 41 4.06 7.74 4.61
C HIS A 41 3.73 9.03 3.88
N VAL A 42 2.60 9.02 3.17
CA VAL A 42 2.02 10.21 2.57
C VAL A 42 0.55 10.27 2.95
N LYS A 43 -0.04 11.45 2.90
CA LYS A 43 -1.38 11.71 3.45
C LYS A 43 -2.45 11.93 2.40
N SER A 44 -2.09 11.93 1.13
CA SER A 44 -3.04 12.21 0.06
C SER A 44 -2.60 11.53 -1.22
N LEU A 45 -3.50 11.48 -2.18
CA LEU A 45 -3.19 10.94 -3.50
C LEU A 45 -2.21 11.83 -4.24
N ALA A 46 -2.32 13.16 -4.06
CA ALA A 46 -1.37 14.08 -4.68
C ALA A 46 0.04 13.87 -4.15
N GLU A 47 0.17 13.65 -2.84
CA GLU A 47 1.47 13.35 -2.25
C GLU A 47 2.01 12.00 -2.74
N ALA A 48 1.10 11.04 -2.93
CA ALA A 48 1.50 9.74 -3.45
C ALA A 48 2.06 9.87 -4.87
N ASP A 49 1.41 10.65 -5.72
CA ASP A 49 1.90 10.87 -7.08
C ASP A 49 3.30 11.49 -7.07
N ALA A 50 3.51 12.49 -6.22
CA ALA A 50 4.82 13.14 -6.10
C ALA A 50 5.89 12.17 -5.60
N TYR A 51 5.53 11.34 -4.64
CA TYR A 51 6.44 10.32 -4.11
C TYR A 51 6.85 9.32 -5.20
N LEU A 52 5.87 8.84 -5.96
CA LEU A 52 6.11 7.82 -6.97
C LEU A 52 6.90 8.31 -8.18
N GLU A 53 7.00 9.62 -8.35
CA GLU A 53 7.88 10.19 -9.36
C GLU A 53 9.35 10.02 -9.00
N LYS A 54 9.64 9.86 -7.72
CA LYS A 54 11.02 9.84 -7.22
C LYS A 54 11.46 8.48 -6.71
N LYS A 55 10.52 7.67 -6.23
CA LYS A 55 10.85 6.42 -5.57
C LYS A 55 9.74 5.40 -5.76
N LEU A 56 10.10 4.15 -6.05
CA LEU A 56 9.13 3.09 -6.27
C LEU A 56 9.20 2.09 -5.12
N PRO A 57 8.14 1.97 -4.31
CA PRO A 57 8.10 0.98 -3.24
C PRO A 57 7.79 -0.40 -3.80
N ALA A 58 8.03 -1.43 -3.02
CA ALA A 58 7.62 -2.79 -3.37
C ALA A 58 6.15 -3.02 -3.06
N LEU A 59 5.64 -2.32 -2.05
CA LEU A 59 4.27 -2.50 -1.57
C LEU A 59 3.67 -1.15 -1.21
N ILE A 60 2.41 -0.97 -1.57
CA ILE A 60 1.63 0.19 -1.16
C ILE A 60 0.47 -0.29 -0.31
N LEU A 61 0.30 0.29 0.87
CA LEU A 61 -0.89 0.14 1.68
C LEU A 61 -1.73 1.38 1.42
N LEU A 62 -2.86 1.20 0.78
CA LEU A 62 -3.69 2.30 0.27
C LEU A 62 -5.00 2.35 1.01
N ASP A 63 -5.19 3.41 1.80
CA ASP A 63 -6.47 3.63 2.45
C ASP A 63 -7.50 4.07 1.41
N ASN A 64 -8.73 3.66 1.58
CA ASN A 64 -9.78 4.00 0.62
C ASN A 64 -10.26 5.44 0.75
N ARG A 65 -10.26 6.01 1.95
CA ARG A 65 -10.76 7.37 2.15
C ARG A 65 -9.63 8.34 2.40
N LEU A 66 -9.38 9.19 1.42
CA LEU A 66 -8.31 10.19 1.49
C LEU A 66 -8.91 11.57 1.22
N PRO A 67 -8.23 12.64 1.63
CA PRO A 67 -8.81 13.98 1.50
C PRO A 67 -9.08 14.40 0.06
N ASP A 68 -8.35 13.86 -0.89
CA ASP A 68 -8.47 14.23 -2.29
C ASP A 68 -9.00 13.12 -3.20
N GLY A 69 -9.60 12.07 -2.62
CA GLY A 69 -10.24 11.05 -3.43
C GLY A 69 -10.32 9.71 -2.75
N PHE A 70 -10.79 8.72 -3.48
CA PHE A 70 -10.91 7.36 -2.98
C PHE A 70 -9.76 6.50 -3.49
N GLY A 71 -9.18 5.70 -2.59
CA GLY A 71 -8.14 4.76 -2.97
C GLY A 71 -8.60 3.79 -4.06
N LEU A 72 -9.87 3.38 -3.99
CA LEU A 72 -10.43 2.48 -4.98
C LEU A 72 -10.33 3.05 -6.40
N ASP A 73 -10.59 4.34 -6.55
CA ASP A 73 -10.49 5.01 -7.85
C ASP A 73 -9.03 5.16 -8.29
N TYR A 74 -8.15 5.37 -7.35
CA TYR A 74 -6.73 5.54 -7.62
C TYR A 74 -6.04 4.22 -8.00
N LEU A 75 -6.59 3.12 -7.51
CA LEU A 75 -6.00 1.79 -7.65
C LEU A 75 -5.78 1.39 -9.11
N GLY A 76 -6.78 1.62 -9.96
CA GLY A 76 -6.67 1.31 -11.37
C GLY A 76 -5.53 2.07 -12.03
N HIS A 77 -5.41 3.35 -11.70
CA HIS A 77 -4.33 4.20 -12.19
C HIS A 77 -2.96 3.67 -11.74
N LEU A 78 -2.85 3.29 -10.46
CA LEU A 78 -1.61 2.74 -9.92
C LEU A 78 -1.19 1.47 -10.65
N LYS A 79 -2.11 0.52 -10.78
CA LYS A 79 -1.79 -0.78 -11.35
C LYS A 79 -1.51 -0.68 -12.85
N LYS A 80 -2.10 0.29 -13.51
CA LYS A 80 -1.83 0.52 -14.93
C LYS A 80 -0.44 1.09 -15.15
N LYS A 81 -0.04 2.04 -14.29
CA LYS A 81 1.25 2.72 -14.42
C LYS A 81 2.40 1.91 -13.82
N PHE A 82 2.13 1.22 -12.71
CA PHE A 82 3.16 0.46 -11.98
C PHE A 82 2.67 -0.96 -11.69
N PRO A 83 2.48 -1.79 -12.72
CA PRO A 83 1.87 -3.12 -12.52
C PRO A 83 2.67 -4.04 -11.61
N TRP A 84 3.96 -3.77 -11.44
CA TRP A 84 4.81 -4.61 -10.58
C TRP A 84 4.73 -4.26 -9.09
N ILE A 85 4.18 -3.09 -8.73
CA ILE A 85 4.05 -2.71 -7.32
C ILE A 85 2.84 -3.42 -6.73
N LYS A 86 3.05 -4.10 -5.61
CA LYS A 86 1.94 -4.76 -4.91
C LYS A 86 1.12 -3.72 -4.16
N VAL A 87 -0.20 -3.89 -4.16
CA VAL A 87 -1.09 -2.94 -3.49
C VAL A 87 -2.09 -3.69 -2.63
N ILE A 88 -2.16 -3.29 -1.36
CA ILE A 88 -3.22 -3.74 -0.44
C ILE A 88 -4.15 -2.56 -0.24
N LEU A 89 -5.41 -2.71 -0.61
CA LEU A 89 -6.42 -1.69 -0.33
C LEU A 89 -6.98 -1.94 1.07
N ILE A 90 -7.01 -0.91 1.90
CA ILE A 90 -7.52 -1.00 3.27
C ILE A 90 -8.79 -0.15 3.36
N SER A 91 -9.87 -0.76 3.81
CA SER A 91 -11.15 -0.04 3.86
C SER A 91 -12.08 -0.64 4.91
N GLY A 92 -12.94 0.22 5.45
CA GLY A 92 -14.00 -0.22 6.35
C GLY A 92 -15.29 -0.62 5.63
N VAL A 93 -15.26 -0.69 4.32
CA VAL A 93 -16.46 -0.97 3.55
C VAL A 93 -16.68 -2.48 3.38
N ASP A 94 -17.75 -2.81 2.72
CA ASP A 94 -18.29 -4.16 2.65
C ASP A 94 -17.61 -5.05 1.60
N ALA A 95 -18.12 -6.26 1.45
CA ALA A 95 -17.58 -7.26 0.56
C ALA A 95 -17.64 -6.84 -0.92
N ALA A 96 -18.62 -6.03 -1.30
CA ALA A 96 -18.72 -5.57 -2.69
C ALA A 96 -17.50 -4.74 -3.07
N ALA A 97 -17.01 -3.91 -2.13
CA ALA A 97 -15.82 -3.12 -2.38
C ALA A 97 -14.57 -3.99 -2.47
N ALA A 98 -14.53 -5.07 -1.70
CA ALA A 98 -13.41 -6.01 -1.77
C ALA A 98 -13.34 -6.66 -3.15
N ASP A 99 -14.48 -7.11 -3.68
CA ASP A 99 -14.53 -7.72 -5.01
C ASP A 99 -14.09 -6.73 -6.08
N LEU A 100 -14.57 -5.52 -6.00
CA LEU A 100 -14.21 -4.49 -6.97
C LEU A 100 -12.73 -4.14 -6.90
N ALA A 101 -12.17 -4.08 -5.68
CA ALA A 101 -10.75 -3.81 -5.51
C ALA A 101 -9.89 -4.86 -6.21
N LEU A 102 -10.26 -6.12 -6.05
CA LEU A 102 -9.52 -7.22 -6.69
C LEU A 102 -9.64 -7.15 -8.20
N GLU A 103 -10.81 -6.81 -8.71
CA GLU A 103 -11.02 -6.64 -10.15
C GLU A 103 -10.18 -5.50 -10.71
N LEU A 104 -9.98 -4.45 -9.93
CA LEU A 104 -9.18 -3.30 -10.35
C LEU A 104 -7.69 -3.51 -10.17
N GLY A 105 -7.30 -4.67 -9.67
CA GLY A 105 -5.90 -5.05 -9.62
C GLY A 105 -5.25 -5.03 -8.26
N ALA A 106 -6.02 -4.83 -7.17
CA ALA A 106 -5.45 -4.94 -5.82
C ALA A 106 -4.92 -6.35 -5.62
N ASP A 107 -3.75 -6.45 -5.02
CA ASP A 107 -3.16 -7.75 -4.73
C ASP A 107 -3.76 -8.36 -3.47
N ALA A 108 -4.31 -7.53 -2.60
CA ALA A 108 -5.07 -7.97 -1.44
C ALA A 108 -5.99 -6.86 -0.96
N PHE A 109 -6.97 -7.23 -0.18
CA PHE A 109 -7.90 -6.30 0.46
C PHE A 109 -7.92 -6.58 1.95
N LEU A 110 -7.82 -5.52 2.76
CA LEU A 110 -7.82 -5.66 4.20
C LEU A 110 -8.96 -4.82 4.79
N SER A 111 -9.90 -5.50 5.44
CA SER A 111 -11.05 -4.84 6.06
C SER A 111 -10.70 -4.21 7.39
N LYS A 112 -11.20 -3.01 7.66
CA LYS A 112 -11.12 -2.40 8.99
C LYS A 112 -12.32 -2.83 9.82
N PRO A 113 -12.15 -3.17 11.07
CA PRO A 113 -10.88 -3.25 11.79
C PRO A 113 -10.14 -4.54 11.41
N PHE A 114 -8.82 -4.46 11.38
CA PHE A 114 -8.01 -5.65 11.12
C PHE A 114 -7.16 -5.98 12.34
N THR A 115 -6.72 -7.22 12.41
CA THR A 115 -5.81 -7.65 13.46
C THR A 115 -4.36 -7.50 12.97
N ARG A 116 -3.44 -7.44 13.92
CA ARG A 116 -2.03 -7.45 13.62
C ARG A 116 -1.67 -8.67 12.74
N ALA A 117 -2.20 -9.83 13.10
CA ALA A 117 -1.94 -11.08 12.39
C ALA A 117 -2.40 -11.02 10.94
N ARG A 118 -3.60 -10.46 10.68
CA ARG A 118 -4.13 -10.34 9.32
C ARG A 118 -3.28 -9.39 8.48
N LEU A 119 -2.88 -8.28 9.07
CA LEU A 119 -2.02 -7.32 8.37
C LEU A 119 -0.69 -7.96 7.99
N LEU A 120 -0.03 -8.60 8.94
CA LEU A 120 1.27 -9.22 8.70
C LEU A 120 1.18 -10.36 7.70
N GLU A 121 0.13 -11.15 7.78
CA GLU A 121 -0.10 -12.23 6.84
C GLU A 121 -0.20 -11.70 5.41
N SER A 122 -0.98 -10.62 5.22
CA SER A 122 -1.16 -10.02 3.91
C SER A 122 0.14 -9.43 3.38
N VAL A 123 0.86 -8.72 4.23
CA VAL A 123 2.13 -8.09 3.83
C VAL A 123 3.16 -9.15 3.47
N ASN A 124 3.32 -10.16 4.32
CA ASN A 124 4.31 -11.20 4.08
C ASN A 124 4.00 -12.02 2.84
N ALA A 125 2.74 -12.27 2.57
CA ALA A 125 2.33 -13.02 1.39
C ALA A 125 2.75 -12.30 0.10
N LEU A 126 2.76 -10.98 0.12
CA LEU A 126 3.08 -10.19 -1.07
C LEU A 126 4.56 -9.85 -1.19
N LEU A 127 5.29 -9.78 -0.08
CA LEU A 127 6.71 -9.41 -0.09
C LEU A 127 7.64 -10.62 -0.12
N ASN A 128 7.13 -11.77 0.18
CA ASN A 128 7.91 -13.01 0.14
C ASN A 128 7.45 -13.89 -1.01
#